data_d9f279e9248c904f717891d015487d19
#
_entry.id   d9f279e9248c904f717891d015487d19
#
_cell.length_a   1.000
_cell.length_b   1.000
_cell.length_c   1.000
_cell.angle_alpha   90.00
_cell.angle_beta   90.00
_cell.angle_gamma   90.00
#
_symmetry.space_group_name_H-M   'P 1'
#
loop_
_entity.id
_entity.type
_entity.pdbx_description
1 polymer ?
#
loop_
_entity_poly.entity_id
_entity_poly.type
_entity_poly.pdbx_seq_one_letter_code
_entity_poly.pdbx_strand_id
1 'polypeptide(L)'
;MISGLAATIMIMFISMAVAFSNSCLNRFLTSRFIGWEQYKTMQKETSEYRSQMTQAMRKNDKKLLEKLKKKEPQILNMQKKMVKPQLVLFVLSFSYIIIWFIIPLYISADPPPAYIPGIGGIAVIWWYFICSFLFGTLSSRLLGIMPIE
;
A
#
# COMPACT_ATOMS: atom_id res chain seq x y z
N MET A 1 -10.76 25.64 -18.91
CA MET A 1 -11.01 25.40 -17.46
C MET A 1 -12.00 24.28 -17.33
N ILE A 2 -11.62 23.22 -16.65
CA ILE A 2 -12.50 22.05 -16.43
C ILE A 2 -13.41 22.40 -15.24
N SER A 3 -14.73 22.13 -15.37
CA SER A 3 -15.65 22.36 -14.25
C SER A 3 -15.24 21.51 -13.03
N GLY A 4 -15.47 22.00 -11.81
CA GLY A 4 -15.06 21.32 -10.59
C GLY A 4 -15.53 19.86 -10.51
N LEU A 5 -16.75 19.56 -10.95
CA LEU A 5 -17.30 18.20 -11.01
C LEU A 5 -16.54 17.30 -12.01
N ALA A 6 -16.24 17.81 -13.20
CA ALA A 6 -15.48 17.06 -14.21
C ALA A 6 -14.05 16.79 -13.74
N ALA A 7 -13.42 17.76 -13.08
CA ALA A 7 -12.11 17.58 -12.46
C ALA A 7 -12.13 16.50 -11.35
N THR A 8 -13.15 16.49 -10.50
CA THR A 8 -13.34 15.47 -9.47
C THR A 8 -13.38 14.08 -10.05
N ILE A 9 -14.23 13.85 -11.04
CA ILE A 9 -14.42 12.56 -11.70
C ILE A 9 -13.12 12.14 -12.41
N MET A 10 -12.48 13.05 -13.14
CA MET A 10 -11.24 12.78 -13.87
C MET A 10 -10.10 12.37 -12.94
N ILE A 11 -9.93 13.06 -11.81
CA ILE A 11 -8.93 12.72 -10.81
C ILE A 11 -9.23 11.36 -10.17
N MET A 12 -10.50 11.04 -9.91
CA MET A 12 -10.89 9.73 -9.39
C MET A 12 -10.53 8.60 -10.37
N PHE A 13 -10.82 8.75 -11.65
CA PHE A 13 -10.47 7.74 -12.66
C PHE A 13 -8.96 7.58 -12.82
N ILE A 14 -8.20 8.67 -12.85
CA ILE A 14 -6.74 8.64 -12.93
C ILE A 14 -6.16 7.92 -11.70
N SER A 15 -6.58 8.29 -10.50
CA SER A 15 -6.09 7.67 -9.27
C SER A 15 -6.47 6.19 -9.17
N MET A 16 -7.66 5.80 -9.64
CA MET A 16 -8.09 4.41 -9.70
C MET A 16 -7.21 3.61 -10.67
N ALA A 17 -7.02 4.10 -11.90
CA ALA A 17 -6.18 3.44 -12.91
C ALA A 17 -4.74 3.26 -12.43
N VAL A 18 -4.16 4.31 -11.83
CA VAL A 18 -2.81 4.29 -11.26
C VAL A 18 -2.72 3.30 -10.10
N ALA A 19 -3.68 3.27 -9.17
CA ALA A 19 -3.72 2.36 -8.04
C ALA A 19 -3.82 0.88 -8.48
N PHE A 20 -4.70 0.59 -9.44
CA PHE A 20 -4.82 -0.76 -10.01
C PHE A 20 -3.56 -1.20 -10.73
N SER A 21 -2.98 -0.35 -11.58
CA SER A 21 -1.75 -0.65 -12.29
C SER A 21 -0.61 -0.98 -11.34
N ASN A 22 -0.45 -0.19 -10.26
CA ASN A 22 0.55 -0.45 -9.24
C ASN A 22 0.31 -1.78 -8.51
N SER A 23 -0.91 -2.06 -8.13
CA SER A 23 -1.26 -3.30 -7.44
C SER A 23 -1.05 -4.52 -8.34
N CYS A 24 -1.37 -4.43 -9.63
CA CYS A 24 -1.07 -5.47 -10.62
C CYS A 24 0.45 -5.68 -10.76
N LEU A 25 1.23 -4.60 -10.88
CA LEU A 25 2.69 -4.66 -10.93
C LEU A 25 3.27 -5.29 -9.68
N ASN A 26 2.75 -4.92 -8.49
CA ASN A 26 3.17 -5.52 -7.22
C ASN A 26 2.94 -7.03 -7.21
N ARG A 27 1.75 -7.46 -7.60
CA ARG A 27 1.42 -8.88 -7.67
C ARG A 27 2.31 -9.61 -8.69
N PHE A 28 2.52 -9.03 -9.86
CA PHE A 28 3.37 -9.60 -10.90
C PHE A 28 4.83 -9.73 -10.45
N LEU A 29 5.40 -8.68 -9.89
CA LEU A 29 6.77 -8.68 -9.37
C LEU A 29 6.95 -9.69 -8.23
N THR A 30 6.02 -9.71 -7.28
CA THR A 30 6.05 -10.66 -6.16
C THR A 30 5.96 -12.10 -6.67
N SER A 31 5.07 -12.36 -7.63
CA SER A 31 4.94 -13.68 -8.26
C SER A 31 6.22 -14.09 -9.02
N ARG A 32 6.86 -13.15 -9.69
CA ARG A 32 8.07 -13.42 -10.50
C ARG A 32 9.33 -13.60 -9.65
N PHE A 33 9.48 -12.87 -8.55
CA PHE A 33 10.68 -12.89 -7.70
C PHE A 33 10.67 -13.98 -6.63
N ILE A 34 9.53 -14.27 -6.05
CA ILE A 34 9.40 -15.15 -4.88
C ILE A 34 8.48 -16.32 -5.18
N GLY A 35 7.46 -16.13 -6.03
CA GLY A 35 6.32 -17.03 -6.15
C GLY A 35 5.21 -16.62 -5.16
N TRP A 36 3.98 -16.55 -5.69
CA TRP A 36 2.84 -16.04 -4.92
C TRP A 36 2.51 -16.89 -3.69
N GLU A 37 2.57 -18.21 -3.82
CA GLU A 37 2.30 -19.14 -2.71
C GLU A 37 3.36 -19.04 -1.60
N GLN A 38 4.64 -18.95 -1.99
CA GLN A 38 5.72 -18.77 -1.01
C GLN A 38 5.61 -17.43 -0.29
N TYR A 39 5.23 -16.37 -1.00
CA TYR A 39 5.02 -15.06 -0.40
C TYR A 39 3.90 -15.08 0.66
N LYS A 40 2.76 -15.69 0.35
CA LYS A 40 1.65 -15.87 1.30
C LYS A 40 2.08 -16.68 2.53
N THR A 41 2.79 -17.78 2.32
CA THR A 41 3.27 -18.62 3.43
C THR A 41 4.22 -17.83 4.32
N MET A 42 5.20 -17.13 3.76
CA MET A 42 6.12 -16.29 4.52
C MET A 42 5.42 -15.16 5.25
N GLN A 43 4.42 -14.55 4.62
CA GLN A 43 3.60 -13.50 5.25
C GLN A 43 2.83 -14.05 6.46
N LYS A 44 2.20 -15.22 6.30
CA LYS A 44 1.46 -15.90 7.38
C LYS A 44 2.40 -16.26 8.53
N GLU A 45 3.52 -16.92 8.26
CA GLU A 45 4.50 -17.29 9.29
C GLU A 45 5.06 -16.09 10.04
N THR A 46 5.32 -14.98 9.32
CA THR A 46 5.79 -13.74 9.95
C THR A 46 4.73 -13.10 10.84
N SER A 47 3.46 -13.12 10.41
CA SER A 47 2.32 -12.62 11.20
C SER A 47 2.11 -13.46 12.45
N GLU A 48 2.10 -14.78 12.32
CA GLU A 48 1.99 -15.71 13.44
C GLU A 48 3.14 -15.55 14.45
N TYR A 49 4.37 -15.41 13.96
CA TYR A 49 5.53 -15.13 14.80
C TYR A 49 5.36 -13.84 15.61
N ARG A 50 4.93 -12.75 14.96
CA ARG A 50 4.67 -11.47 15.66
C ARG A 50 3.58 -11.59 16.72
N SER A 51 2.50 -12.29 16.39
CA SER A 51 1.39 -12.54 17.33
C SER A 51 1.86 -13.35 18.55
N GLN A 52 2.59 -14.44 18.31
CA GLN A 52 3.15 -15.28 19.37
C GLN A 52 4.16 -14.52 20.24
N MET A 53 5.00 -13.69 19.62
CA MET A 53 5.97 -12.83 20.33
C MET A 53 5.25 -11.85 21.26
N THR A 54 4.21 -11.18 20.75
CA THR A 54 3.41 -10.24 21.54
C THR A 54 2.70 -10.93 22.70
N GLN A 55 2.14 -12.12 22.47
CA GLN A 55 1.51 -12.91 23.53
C GLN A 55 2.51 -13.39 24.58
N ALA A 56 3.69 -13.88 24.16
CA ALA A 56 4.74 -14.32 25.06
C ALA A 56 5.27 -13.16 25.94
N MET A 57 5.41 -11.97 25.37
CA MET A 57 5.78 -10.76 26.11
C MET A 57 4.70 -10.38 27.13
N ARG A 58 3.42 -10.42 26.77
CA ARG A 58 2.29 -10.10 27.66
C ARG A 58 2.17 -11.09 28.82
N LYS A 59 2.41 -12.38 28.55
CA LYS A 59 2.33 -13.47 29.55
C LYS A 59 3.63 -13.68 30.30
N ASN A 60 4.70 -12.97 29.96
CA ASN A 60 6.06 -13.11 30.53
C ASN A 60 6.58 -14.57 30.51
N ASP A 61 6.24 -15.32 29.45
CA ASP A 61 6.63 -16.72 29.26
C ASP A 61 8.04 -16.82 28.69
N LYS A 62 9.02 -16.98 29.59
CA LYS A 62 10.44 -17.06 29.23
C LYS A 62 10.76 -18.24 28.31
N LYS A 63 10.10 -19.39 28.49
CA LYS A 63 10.34 -20.59 27.65
C LYS A 63 9.89 -20.36 26.20
N LEU A 64 8.74 -19.72 26.04
CA LEU A 64 8.21 -19.39 24.71
C LEU A 64 9.07 -18.34 24.03
N LEU A 65 9.53 -17.32 24.77
CA LEU A 65 10.43 -16.29 24.25
C LEU A 65 11.77 -16.88 23.78
N GLU A 66 12.36 -17.83 24.49
CA GLU A 66 13.59 -18.49 24.04
C GLU A 66 13.39 -19.29 22.75
N LYS A 67 12.26 -20.02 22.64
CA LYS A 67 11.92 -20.74 21.40
C LYS A 67 11.73 -19.79 20.21
N LEU A 68 11.07 -18.66 20.44
CA LEU A 68 10.85 -17.64 19.40
C LEU A 68 12.15 -16.96 18.99
N LYS A 69 13.06 -16.67 19.93
CA LYS A 69 14.40 -16.14 19.62
C LYS A 69 15.22 -17.09 18.72
N LYS A 70 15.11 -18.39 18.89
CA LYS A 70 15.76 -19.36 18.01
C LYS A 70 15.20 -19.36 16.58
N LYS A 71 13.93 -18.97 16.41
CA LYS A 71 13.29 -18.83 15.09
C LYS A 71 13.55 -17.47 14.42
N GLU A 72 13.99 -16.48 15.19
CA GLU A 72 14.20 -15.12 14.73
C GLU A 72 15.06 -15.00 13.46
N PRO A 73 16.24 -15.68 13.33
CA PRO A 73 17.06 -15.59 12.14
C PRO A 73 16.36 -16.14 10.88
N GLN A 74 15.52 -17.18 11.05
CA GLN A 74 14.72 -17.72 9.96
C GLN A 74 13.67 -16.70 9.49
N ILE A 75 12.96 -16.08 10.42
CA ILE A 75 11.96 -15.04 10.12
C ILE A 75 12.59 -13.82 9.48
N LEU A 76 13.76 -13.37 9.96
CA LEU A 76 14.52 -12.28 9.35
C LEU A 76 14.92 -12.58 7.91
N ASN A 77 15.34 -13.81 7.62
CA ASN A 77 15.66 -14.23 6.25
C ASN A 77 14.42 -14.24 5.34
N MET A 78 13.26 -14.65 5.86
CA MET A 78 12.00 -14.56 5.14
C MET A 78 11.61 -13.10 4.87
N GLN A 79 11.73 -12.24 5.86
CA GLN A 79 11.46 -10.80 5.70
C GLN A 79 12.39 -10.16 4.65
N LYS A 80 13.68 -10.47 4.67
CA LYS A 80 14.64 -10.00 3.65
C LYS A 80 14.23 -10.42 2.23
N LYS A 81 13.75 -11.65 2.06
CA LYS A 81 13.25 -12.13 0.76
C LYS A 81 12.00 -11.38 0.33
N MET A 82 11.06 -11.09 1.25
CA MET A 82 9.84 -10.34 0.96
C MET A 82 10.11 -8.86 0.64
N VAL A 83 11.17 -8.27 1.18
CA VAL A 83 11.54 -6.87 0.94
C VAL A 83 12.11 -6.64 -0.47
N LYS A 84 12.75 -7.62 -1.09
CA LYS A 84 13.35 -7.47 -2.44
C LYS A 84 12.36 -6.94 -3.49
N PRO A 85 11.19 -7.56 -3.73
CA PRO A 85 10.22 -7.03 -4.68
C PRO A 85 9.67 -5.67 -4.23
N GLN A 86 9.59 -5.43 -2.93
CA GLN A 86 9.10 -4.19 -2.36
C GLN A 86 10.06 -3.01 -2.62
N LEU A 87 11.38 -3.26 -2.64
CA LEU A 87 12.38 -2.27 -3.03
C LEU A 87 12.25 -1.86 -4.51
N VAL A 88 12.00 -2.81 -5.40
CA VAL A 88 11.75 -2.51 -6.81
C VAL A 88 10.49 -1.66 -6.95
N LEU A 89 9.44 -1.99 -6.21
CA LEU A 89 8.21 -1.18 -6.20
C LEU A 89 8.42 0.20 -5.60
N PHE A 90 9.29 0.33 -4.61
CA PHE A 90 9.65 1.63 -4.04
C PHE A 90 10.24 2.56 -5.10
N VAL A 91 11.16 2.04 -5.93
CA VAL A 91 11.71 2.81 -7.06
C VAL A 91 10.59 3.19 -8.06
N LEU A 92 9.69 2.26 -8.39
CA LEU A 92 8.54 2.55 -9.24
C LEU A 92 7.58 3.58 -8.61
N SER A 93 7.52 3.64 -7.28
CA SER A 93 6.68 4.62 -6.58
C SER A 93 7.11 6.06 -6.80
N PHE A 94 8.36 6.33 -7.19
CA PHE A 94 8.78 7.67 -7.59
C PHE A 94 8.01 8.17 -8.81
N SER A 95 7.55 7.29 -9.69
CA SER A 95 6.69 7.68 -10.82
C SER A 95 5.37 8.30 -10.37
N TYR A 96 4.84 7.88 -9.20
CA TYR A 96 3.64 8.50 -8.61
C TYR A 96 3.88 9.93 -8.16
N ILE A 97 5.06 10.20 -7.60
CA ILE A 97 5.44 11.54 -7.17
C ILE A 97 5.51 12.46 -8.40
N ILE A 98 6.04 11.96 -9.51
CA ILE A 98 6.08 12.72 -10.77
C ILE A 98 4.66 13.00 -11.26
N ILE A 99 3.78 12.02 -11.29
CA ILE A 99 2.38 12.19 -11.67
C ILE A 99 1.69 13.19 -10.72
N TRP A 100 1.99 13.13 -9.43
CA TRP A 100 1.44 14.02 -8.42
C TRP A 100 1.80 15.49 -8.65
N PHE A 101 3.01 15.77 -9.15
CA PHE A 101 3.43 17.12 -9.55
C PHE A 101 2.84 17.56 -10.90
N ILE A 102 2.62 16.62 -11.82
CA ILE A 102 2.12 16.91 -13.15
C ILE A 102 0.61 17.21 -13.13
N ILE A 103 -0.18 16.49 -12.35
CA ILE A 103 -1.64 16.64 -12.30
C ILE A 103 -2.08 18.10 -12.09
N PRO A 104 -1.55 18.86 -11.11
CA PRO A 104 -1.97 20.24 -10.89
C PRO A 104 -1.59 21.20 -12.02
N LEU A 105 -0.59 20.87 -12.83
CA LEU A 105 -0.19 21.69 -13.98
C LEU A 105 -1.21 21.63 -15.12
N TYR A 106 -1.86 20.47 -15.29
CA TYR A 106 -2.84 20.26 -16.36
C TYR A 106 -4.29 20.38 -15.90
N ILE A 107 -4.56 20.13 -14.63
CA ILE A 107 -5.90 20.15 -14.04
C ILE A 107 -5.95 21.27 -13.01
N SER A 108 -6.15 22.52 -13.51
CA SER A 108 -6.55 23.63 -12.65
C SER A 108 -8.06 23.63 -12.52
N ALA A 109 -8.55 23.28 -11.33
CA ALA A 109 -9.98 23.28 -11.04
C ALA A 109 -10.37 24.53 -10.23
N ASP A 110 -11.18 25.36 -10.86
CA ASP A 110 -11.88 26.46 -10.21
C ASP A 110 -13.38 26.36 -10.60
N PRO A 111 -14.29 26.04 -9.71
CA PRO A 111 -14.14 25.84 -8.27
C PRO A 111 -13.41 24.57 -7.84
N PRO A 112 -12.99 24.44 -6.55
CA PRO A 112 -12.26 23.28 -6.03
C PRO A 112 -12.97 21.97 -6.32
N PRO A 113 -12.25 20.85 -6.55
CA PRO A 113 -12.83 19.57 -6.96
C PRO A 113 -13.66 18.89 -5.87
N ALA A 114 -13.44 19.22 -4.62
CA ALA A 114 -14.22 18.70 -3.49
C ALA A 114 -14.31 19.69 -2.34
N TYR A 115 -15.39 19.57 -1.56
CA TYR A 115 -15.63 20.36 -0.36
C TYR A 115 -15.79 19.45 0.85
N ILE A 116 -15.04 19.73 1.93
CA ILE A 116 -15.27 19.07 3.22
C ILE A 116 -16.05 20.04 4.12
N PRO A 117 -17.18 19.60 4.71
CA PRO A 117 -17.92 20.41 5.68
C PRO A 117 -16.99 20.82 6.83
N GLY A 118 -16.91 22.13 7.10
CA GLY A 118 -16.07 22.69 8.15
C GLY A 118 -14.64 23.07 7.77
N ILE A 119 -14.10 22.57 6.66
CA ILE A 119 -12.74 22.87 6.19
C ILE A 119 -12.76 23.74 4.92
N GLY A 120 -13.77 23.55 4.06
CA GLY A 120 -13.88 24.28 2.81
C GLY A 120 -13.44 23.47 1.58
N GLY A 121 -13.01 24.19 0.52
CA GLY A 121 -12.58 23.55 -0.74
C GLY A 121 -11.22 22.88 -0.63
N ILE A 122 -11.13 21.68 -1.17
CA ILE A 122 -9.88 20.89 -1.20
C ILE A 122 -9.15 21.14 -2.51
N ALA A 123 -7.85 21.41 -2.46
CA ALA A 123 -7.02 21.54 -3.64
C ALA A 123 -6.91 20.17 -4.38
N VAL A 124 -6.70 20.23 -5.70
CA VAL A 124 -6.55 19.06 -6.61
C VAL A 124 -5.57 18.04 -6.06
N ILE A 125 -4.43 18.49 -5.52
CA ILE A 125 -3.40 17.66 -4.91
C ILE A 125 -3.93 16.79 -3.78
N TRP A 126 -4.64 17.38 -2.83
CA TRP A 126 -5.19 16.67 -1.68
C TRP A 126 -6.31 15.71 -2.06
N TRP A 127 -7.12 16.09 -3.04
CA TRP A 127 -8.16 15.21 -3.55
C TRP A 127 -7.57 13.96 -4.22
N TYR A 128 -6.54 14.17 -5.06
CA TYR A 128 -5.80 13.04 -5.66
C TYR A 128 -5.17 12.13 -4.62
N PHE A 129 -4.59 12.69 -3.55
CA PHE A 129 -3.99 11.93 -2.46
C PHE A 129 -5.02 11.05 -1.75
N ILE A 130 -6.18 11.62 -1.40
CA ILE A 130 -7.28 10.88 -0.74
C ILE A 130 -7.77 9.74 -1.64
N CYS A 131 -8.04 10.02 -2.90
CA CYS A 131 -8.46 9.02 -3.88
C CYS A 131 -7.40 7.91 -4.06
N SER A 132 -6.13 8.27 -4.19
CA SER A 132 -5.04 7.31 -4.35
C SER A 132 -4.88 6.40 -3.14
N PHE A 133 -5.01 6.91 -1.94
CA PHE A 133 -4.98 6.13 -0.71
C PHE A 133 -6.16 5.15 -0.64
N LEU A 134 -7.36 5.62 -0.95
CA LEU A 134 -8.58 4.82 -0.91
C LEU A 134 -8.55 3.71 -1.96
N PHE A 135 -8.29 4.05 -3.21
CA PHE A 135 -8.21 3.08 -4.31
C PHE A 135 -6.98 2.17 -4.19
N GLY A 136 -5.86 2.66 -3.64
CA GLY A 136 -4.69 1.85 -3.34
C GLY A 136 -4.98 0.76 -2.31
N THR A 137 -5.68 1.10 -1.24
CA THR A 137 -6.10 0.14 -0.22
C THR A 137 -7.11 -0.86 -0.78
N LEU A 138 -8.10 -0.39 -1.54
CA LEU A 138 -9.12 -1.23 -2.14
C LEU A 138 -8.52 -2.22 -3.14
N SER A 139 -7.68 -1.76 -4.05
CA SER A 139 -7.04 -2.61 -5.06
C SER A 139 -6.10 -3.64 -4.43
N SER A 140 -5.36 -3.26 -3.37
CA SER A 140 -4.48 -4.17 -2.64
C SER A 140 -5.25 -5.28 -1.93
N ARG A 141 -6.46 -4.99 -1.42
CA ARG A 141 -7.35 -6.00 -0.83
C ARG A 141 -7.95 -6.91 -1.90
N LEU A 142 -8.47 -6.35 -2.99
CA LEU A 142 -9.06 -7.11 -4.08
C LEU A 142 -8.06 -8.08 -4.72
N LEU A 143 -6.82 -7.66 -4.87
CA LEU A 143 -5.75 -8.50 -5.42
C LEU A 143 -5.09 -9.43 -4.39
N GLY A 144 -5.56 -9.42 -3.14
CA GLY A 144 -5.08 -10.29 -2.06
C GLY A 144 -3.63 -10.02 -1.65
N ILE A 145 -3.13 -8.80 -1.88
CA ILE A 145 -1.77 -8.40 -1.49
C ILE A 145 -1.70 -8.14 0.01
N MET A 146 -2.76 -7.58 0.59
CA MET A 146 -2.91 -7.46 2.04
C MET A 146 -3.75 -8.62 2.59
N PRO A 147 -3.35 -9.23 3.71
CA PRO A 147 -4.19 -10.23 4.38
C PRO A 147 -5.50 -9.57 4.81
N ILE A 148 -6.61 -10.28 4.58
CA ILE A 148 -7.89 -9.93 5.17
C ILE A 148 -7.83 -10.47 6.59
N GLU A 149 -7.62 -9.59 7.58
CA GLU A 149 -7.80 -9.92 8.98
C GLU A 149 -9.28 -10.02 9.31
#